data_1a11f0e437ee4f50b625960f80d901d9
#
_entry.id   1a11f0e437ee4f50b625960f80d901d9
#
_cell.length_a   1.000
_cell.length_b   1.000
_cell.length_c   1.000
_cell.angle_alpha   90.00
_cell.angle_beta   90.00
_cell.angle_gamma   90.00
#
_symmetry.space_group_name_H-M   'P 1'
#
loop_
_entity.id
_entity.type
_entity.pdbx_description
1 polymer ?
#
loop_
_entity_poly.entity_id
_entity_poly.type
_entity_poly.pdbx_seq_one_letter_code
_entity_poly.pdbx_strand_id
1 'polypeptide(L)' 'MDNEIFRKACGLQSQLYDIERQINNVEHGDVIQINRFYAEFVPDIIKEAVANANAKYLEYLLARKAELEKEFDEL' A
#
# COMPACT_ATOMS: atom_id res chain seq x y z
N MET A 1 10.64 22.34 20.83
CA MET A 1 10.04 21.04 20.52
C MET A 1 10.89 19.94 21.14
N ASP A 2 10.23 18.97 21.76
CA ASP A 2 10.91 17.81 22.34
C ASP A 2 11.55 17.00 21.23
N ASN A 3 12.80 16.60 21.42
CA ASN A 3 13.53 15.76 20.43
C ASN A 3 12.84 14.42 20.18
N GLU A 4 12.19 13.87 21.21
CA GLU A 4 11.47 12.61 21.09
C GLU A 4 10.24 12.75 20.17
N ILE A 5 9.48 13.85 20.34
CA ILE A 5 8.33 14.13 19.48
C ILE A 5 8.80 14.37 18.04
N PHE A 6 9.90 15.10 17.87
CA PHE A 6 10.47 15.36 16.56
C PHE A 6 10.85 14.06 15.84
N ARG A 7 11.50 13.14 16.56
CA ARG A 7 11.88 11.83 16.00
C ARG A 7 10.66 11.01 15.60
N LYS A 8 9.62 11.01 16.43
CA LYS A 8 8.36 10.31 16.12
C LYS A 8 7.71 10.89 14.87
N ALA A 9 7.65 12.22 14.79
CA ALA A 9 7.07 12.90 13.64
C ALA A 9 7.83 12.56 12.35
N CYS A 10 9.16 12.57 12.39
CA CYS A 10 9.97 12.20 11.23
C CYS A 10 9.77 10.74 10.83
N GLY A 11 9.69 9.84 11.80
CA GLY A 11 9.44 8.42 11.55
C GLY A 11 8.08 8.19 10.91
N LEU A 12 7.03 8.81 11.42
CA LEU A 12 5.69 8.69 10.87
C LEU A 12 5.60 9.30 9.46
N GLN A 13 6.25 10.42 9.25
CA GLN A 13 6.29 11.08 7.96
C GLN A 13 6.96 10.20 6.90
N SER A 14 8.06 9.54 7.26
CA SER A 14 8.76 8.60 6.39
C SER A 14 7.88 7.40 6.05
N GLN A 15 7.16 6.85 7.04
CA GLN A 15 6.25 5.74 6.82
C GLN A 15 5.07 6.14 5.94
N LEU A 16 4.54 7.35 6.12
CA LEU A 16 3.46 7.88 5.27
C LEU A 16 3.93 8.04 3.83
N TYR A 17 5.13 8.54 3.64
CA TYR A 17 5.71 8.67 2.30
C TYR A 17 5.82 7.31 1.60
N ASP A 18 6.33 6.30 2.32
CA ASP A 18 6.46 4.95 1.77
C ASP A 18 5.11 4.33 1.44
N ILE A 19 4.12 4.51 2.31
CA ILE A 19 2.76 4.00 2.11
C ILE A 19 2.10 4.67 0.90
N GLU A 20 2.24 5.98 0.76
CA GLU A 20 1.70 6.72 -0.38
C GLU A 20 2.32 6.26 -1.69
N ARG A 21 3.63 5.99 -1.68
CA ARG A 21 4.32 5.46 -2.85
C ARG A 21 3.78 4.07 -3.22
N GLN A 22 3.56 3.21 -2.24
CA GLN A 22 3.01 1.88 -2.48
C GLN A 22 1.58 1.95 -3.00
N ILE A 23 0.76 2.83 -2.45
CA ILE A 23 -0.62 3.07 -2.93
C ILE A 23 -0.58 3.50 -4.39
N ASN A 24 0.28 4.45 -4.72
CA ASN A 24 0.42 4.92 -6.09
C ASN A 24 0.82 3.79 -7.04
N ASN A 25 1.74 2.91 -6.61
CA ASN A 25 2.16 1.76 -7.42
C ASN A 25 1.01 0.79 -7.66
N VAL A 26 0.17 0.54 -6.65
CA VAL A 26 -0.98 -0.36 -6.79
C VAL A 26 -2.05 0.26 -7.70
N GLU A 27 -2.30 1.55 -7.59
CA GLU A 27 -3.29 2.25 -8.41
C GLU A 27 -2.91 2.33 -9.88
N HIS A 28 -1.61 2.44 -10.18
CA HIS A 28 -1.10 2.60 -11.54
C HIS A 28 -0.59 1.30 -12.16
N GLY A 29 -0.57 0.23 -11.39
CA GLY A 29 -0.16 -1.09 -11.85
C GLY A 29 -0.34 -2.10 -10.74
N ASP A 30 -0.56 -3.36 -11.11
CA ASP A 30 -0.78 -4.42 -10.14
C ASP A 30 0.53 -4.82 -9.47
N VAL A 31 0.52 -4.94 -8.14
CA VAL A 31 1.66 -5.44 -7.37
C VAL A 31 1.83 -6.94 -7.60
N ILE A 32 0.71 -7.66 -7.60
CA ILE A 32 0.70 -9.08 -7.95
C ILE A 32 0.34 -9.17 -9.42
N GLN A 33 1.23 -9.73 -10.22
CA GLN A 33 1.07 -9.78 -11.67
C GLN A 33 1.15 -11.20 -12.20
N ILE A 34 0.36 -11.47 -13.25
CA ILE A 34 0.47 -12.69 -14.02
C ILE A 34 1.50 -12.42 -15.13
N ASN A 35 2.47 -13.32 -15.28
CA ASN A 35 3.46 -13.18 -16.35
C ASN A 35 2.75 -13.11 -17.70
N ARG A 36 3.02 -12.07 -18.48
CA ARG A 36 2.40 -11.85 -19.80
C ARG A 36 2.57 -13.03 -20.73
N PHE A 37 3.69 -13.73 -20.61
CA PHE A 37 3.99 -14.87 -21.46
C PHE A 37 3.00 -16.02 -21.29
N TYR A 38 2.45 -16.15 -20.07
CA TYR A 38 1.52 -17.24 -19.74
C TYR A 38 0.08 -16.75 -19.53
N ALA A 39 -0.18 -15.46 -19.73
CA ALA A 39 -1.48 -14.87 -19.42
C ALA A 39 -2.62 -15.52 -20.20
N GLU A 40 -2.36 -15.95 -21.45
CA GLU A 40 -3.36 -16.60 -22.31
C GLU A 40 -3.77 -17.98 -21.80
N PHE A 41 -2.87 -18.63 -21.03
CA PHE A 41 -3.09 -19.98 -20.55
C PHE A 41 -3.59 -20.04 -19.11
N VAL A 42 -3.71 -18.88 -18.44
CA VAL A 42 -4.12 -18.81 -17.05
C VAL A 42 -5.66 -18.84 -16.98
N PRO A 43 -6.25 -19.76 -16.19
CA PRO A 43 -7.70 -19.77 -16.02
C PRO A 43 -8.24 -18.46 -15.46
N ASP A 44 -9.46 -18.10 -15.83
CA ASP A 44 -10.10 -16.88 -15.38
C ASP A 44 -10.21 -16.80 -13.85
N ILE A 45 -10.41 -17.94 -13.19
CA ILE A 45 -10.49 -17.99 -11.72
C ILE A 45 -9.18 -17.49 -11.06
N ILE A 46 -8.04 -17.77 -11.69
CA ILE A 46 -6.74 -17.29 -11.19
C ILE A 46 -6.60 -15.80 -11.45
N LYS A 47 -7.03 -15.31 -12.60
CA LYS A 47 -7.02 -13.88 -12.92
C LYS A 47 -7.88 -13.10 -11.93
N GLU A 48 -9.05 -13.61 -11.59
CA GLU A 48 -9.92 -13.00 -10.59
C GLU A 48 -9.28 -13.00 -9.20
N ALA A 49 -8.61 -14.09 -8.82
CA ALA A 49 -7.93 -14.18 -7.54
C ALA A 49 -6.80 -13.14 -7.43
N VAL A 50 -6.04 -12.93 -8.51
CA VAL A 50 -4.99 -11.91 -8.55
C VAL A 50 -5.58 -10.51 -8.42
N ALA A 51 -6.67 -10.23 -9.16
CA ALA A 51 -7.34 -8.93 -9.08
C ALA A 51 -7.87 -8.67 -7.67
N ASN A 52 -8.49 -9.68 -7.03
CA ASN A 52 -8.98 -9.57 -5.66
C ASN A 52 -7.85 -9.36 -4.66
N ALA A 53 -6.72 -10.04 -4.84
CA ALA A 53 -5.55 -9.88 -3.97
C ALA A 53 -5.00 -8.45 -4.06
N ASN A 54 -4.91 -7.88 -5.26
CA ASN A 54 -4.47 -6.50 -5.45
C ASN A 54 -5.44 -5.51 -4.81
N ALA A 55 -6.74 -5.74 -4.93
CA ALA A 55 -7.76 -4.88 -4.31
C ALA A 55 -7.66 -4.91 -2.78
N LYS A 56 -7.47 -6.09 -2.20
CA LYS A 56 -7.31 -6.23 -0.74
C LYS A 56 -6.01 -5.61 -0.25
N TYR A 57 -4.96 -5.69 -1.02
CA TYR A 57 -3.70 -5.05 -0.68
C TYR A 57 -3.86 -3.53 -0.65
N LEU A 58 -4.57 -2.96 -1.61
CA LEU A 58 -4.87 -1.54 -1.62
C LEU A 58 -5.70 -1.12 -0.40
N GLU A 59 -6.73 -1.90 -0.04
CA GLU A 59 -7.51 -1.65 1.17
C GLU A 59 -6.64 -1.62 2.42
N TYR A 60 -5.73 -2.58 2.55
CA TYR A 60 -4.79 -2.65 3.66
C TYR A 60 -3.93 -1.39 3.72
N LEU A 61 -3.37 -0.96 2.59
CA LEU A 61 -2.53 0.22 2.53
C LEU A 61 -3.29 1.50 2.91
N LEU A 62 -4.52 1.64 2.44
CA LEU A 62 -5.36 2.80 2.76
C LEU A 62 -5.70 2.84 4.25
N ALA A 63 -6.02 1.69 4.84
CA ALA A 63 -6.28 1.59 6.28
C ALA A 63 -5.03 1.93 7.09
N ARG A 64 -3.87 1.44 6.68
CA ARG A 64 -2.61 1.73 7.37
C ARG A 64 -2.24 3.20 7.27
N LYS A 65 -2.49 3.81 6.11
CA LYS A 65 -2.27 5.25 5.93
C LYS A 65 -3.13 6.05 6.91
N ALA A 66 -4.41 5.70 7.04
CA ALA A 66 -5.30 6.39 7.97
C ALA A 66 -4.82 6.28 9.42
N GLU A 67 -4.33 5.10 9.82
CA GLU A 67 -3.76 4.91 11.17
C GLU A 67 -2.54 5.79 11.40
N LEU A 68 -1.63 5.87 10.43
CA LEU A 68 -0.43 6.69 10.52
C LEU A 68 -0.75 8.18 10.58
N GLU A 69 -1.72 8.63 9.79
CA GLU A 69 -2.18 10.01 9.83
C GLU A 69 -2.77 10.37 11.19
N LYS A 70 -3.53 9.45 11.77
CA LYS A 70 -4.08 9.64 13.10
C LYS A 70 -2.98 9.74 14.16
N GLU A 71 -2.00 8.86 14.12
CA GLU A 71 -0.86 8.89 15.03
C GLU A 71 -0.09 10.21 14.91
N PHE A 72 0.10 10.70 13.69
CA PHE A 72 0.78 11.95 13.44
C PHE A 72 0.00 13.13 14.03
N ASP A 73 -1.31 13.15 13.85
CA ASP A 73 -2.18 14.21 14.36
C ASP A 73 -2.24 14.22 15.89
N GLU A 74 -2.04 13.08 16.52
CA GLU A 74 -2.05 12.96 17.99
C GLU A 74 -0.72 13.38 18.64
N LEU A 75 0.31 13.65 17.86
CA LEU A 75 1.56 14.18 18.40
C LEU A 75 1.37 15.65 18.86
#